data_b87dc8361fa14e9d66574a2ba3d91b1e
#
_entry.id   b87dc8361fa14e9d66574a2ba3d91b1e
#
_cell.length_a   1.000
_cell.length_b   1.000
_cell.length_c   1.000
_cell.angle_alpha   90.00
_cell.angle_beta   90.00
_cell.angle_gamma   90.00
#
_symmetry.space_group_name_H-M   'P 1'
#
loop_
_entity.id
_entity.type
_entity.pdbx_description
1 polymer ?
#
loop_
_entity_poly.entity_id
_entity_poly.type
_entity_poly.pdbx_seq_one_letter_code
_entity_poly.pdbx_strand_id
1 'polypeptide(L)'
;TYRNGFQALKGINLTVPEGEFYALLGPNGAGKSTTISIISSLTKKSGGTVEIFGEDLDMHPSRAKQHLGVVPQEFNFGHFEKTFDILVTQAGYYGISKKVAEQRAEEYLEKLGLWDKRAVQARMLSGGMKRRLMIARAMMHNPKLLILDEPTAGVDIELRRSMWDFLTEMNEKGTSIILTTHYLEEAE
;
A
#
# COMPACT_ATOMS: atom_id res chain seq x y z
N THR A 1 17.13 -13.50 6.66
CA THR A 1 17.72 -14.57 5.84
C THR A 1 16.61 -15.42 5.23
N TYR A 2 16.66 -15.68 3.94
CA TYR A 2 15.74 -16.57 3.25
C TYR A 2 16.09 -18.05 3.50
N ARG A 3 15.15 -18.98 3.21
CA ARG A 3 15.36 -20.42 3.43
C ARG A 3 16.56 -21.01 2.67
N ASN A 4 16.94 -20.41 1.55
CA ASN A 4 18.11 -20.78 0.75
C ASN A 4 19.44 -20.24 1.32
N GLY A 5 19.46 -19.63 2.50
CA GLY A 5 20.64 -19.03 3.13
C GLY A 5 20.95 -17.60 2.68
N PHE A 6 20.27 -17.04 1.70
CA PHE A 6 20.53 -15.68 1.24
C PHE A 6 20.09 -14.66 2.30
N GLN A 7 21.02 -13.82 2.74
CA GLN A 7 20.78 -12.75 3.69
C GLN A 7 20.44 -11.44 2.94
N ALA A 8 19.17 -11.16 2.77
CA ALA A 8 18.71 -9.95 2.09
C ALA A 8 18.89 -8.67 2.92
N LEU A 9 18.74 -8.77 4.26
CA LEU A 9 18.95 -7.66 5.19
C LEU A 9 20.06 -8.01 6.17
N LYS A 10 21.04 -7.11 6.31
CA LYS A 10 22.25 -7.30 7.15
C LYS A 10 22.11 -6.58 8.51
N GLY A 11 20.90 -6.52 9.04
CA GLY A 11 20.58 -5.76 10.24
C GLY A 11 20.31 -4.28 9.88
N ILE A 12 19.03 -3.90 9.88
CA ILE A 12 18.60 -2.53 9.66
C ILE A 12 17.88 -2.03 10.90
N ASN A 13 18.08 -0.76 11.25
CA ASN A 13 17.27 -0.03 12.21
C ASN A 13 16.61 1.12 11.47
N LEU A 14 15.30 1.16 11.48
CA LEU A 14 14.51 2.16 10.80
C LEU A 14 13.42 2.66 11.74
N THR A 15 13.36 3.95 11.93
CA THR A 15 12.27 4.62 12.65
C THR A 15 11.65 5.65 11.72
N VAL A 16 10.35 5.57 11.52
CA VAL A 16 9.57 6.52 10.73
C VAL A 16 8.59 7.21 11.68
N PRO A 17 8.69 8.52 11.91
CA PRO A 17 7.76 9.26 12.73
C PRO A 17 6.32 9.19 12.17
N GLU A 18 5.34 9.38 13.05
CA GLU A 18 3.93 9.48 12.65
C GLU A 18 3.71 10.71 11.76
N GLY A 19 2.95 10.54 10.67
CA GLY A 19 2.66 11.60 9.69
C GLY A 19 3.76 11.86 8.66
N GLU A 20 4.89 11.17 8.74
CA GLU A 20 5.98 11.35 7.78
C GLU A 20 5.68 10.72 6.43
N PHE A 21 6.17 11.38 5.37
CA PHE A 21 6.26 10.84 4.02
C PHE A 21 7.69 10.34 3.79
N TYR A 22 7.90 9.02 3.83
CA TYR A 22 9.22 8.41 3.84
C TYR A 22 9.50 7.60 2.58
N ALA A 23 10.57 7.92 1.85
CA ALA A 23 10.99 7.19 0.66
C ALA A 23 12.19 6.28 0.96
N LEU A 24 12.03 4.99 0.68
CA LEU A 24 13.12 4.00 0.66
C LEU A 24 13.74 3.97 -0.74
N LEU A 25 14.84 4.68 -0.92
CA LEU A 25 15.56 4.76 -2.18
C LEU A 25 16.70 3.73 -2.24
N GLY A 26 16.94 3.17 -3.40
CA GLY A 26 18.08 2.29 -3.64
C GLY A 26 17.94 1.40 -4.87
N PRO A 27 19.02 0.78 -5.34
CA PRO A 27 19.00 -0.11 -6.49
C PRO A 27 18.20 -1.39 -6.24
N ASN A 28 17.92 -2.13 -7.32
CA ASN A 28 17.34 -3.47 -7.20
C ASN A 28 18.27 -4.38 -6.39
N GLY A 29 17.68 -5.19 -5.50
CA GLY A 29 18.42 -6.06 -4.59
C GLY A 29 18.91 -5.39 -3.30
N ALA A 30 18.71 -4.08 -3.09
CA ALA A 30 19.08 -3.38 -1.86
C ALA A 30 18.27 -3.80 -0.61
N GLY A 31 17.24 -4.62 -0.76
CA GLY A 31 16.42 -5.11 0.35
C GLY A 31 15.14 -4.31 0.59
N LYS A 32 14.81 -3.31 -0.22
CA LYS A 32 13.61 -2.46 -0.08
C LYS A 32 12.32 -3.30 0.02
N SER A 33 12.01 -4.10 -1.01
CA SER A 33 10.82 -4.95 -1.03
C SER A 33 10.84 -6.04 0.05
N THR A 34 12.03 -6.50 0.47
CA THR A 34 12.16 -7.42 1.61
C THR A 34 11.77 -6.73 2.91
N THR A 35 12.19 -5.49 3.12
CA THR A 35 11.81 -4.68 4.29
C THR A 35 10.30 -4.48 4.33
N ILE A 36 9.70 -4.05 3.22
CA ILE A 36 8.24 -3.89 3.10
C ILE A 36 7.52 -5.22 3.35
N SER A 37 8.00 -6.31 2.76
CA SER A 37 7.39 -7.64 2.93
C SER A 37 7.42 -8.13 4.38
N ILE A 38 8.43 -7.75 5.16
CA ILE A 38 8.51 -8.06 6.59
C ILE A 38 7.51 -7.20 7.37
N ILE A 39 7.47 -5.88 7.15
CA ILE A 39 6.56 -4.96 7.83
C ILE A 39 5.10 -5.35 7.55
N SER A 40 4.78 -5.73 6.31
CA SER A 40 3.44 -6.18 5.90
C SER A 40 3.11 -7.64 6.28
N SER A 41 4.02 -8.34 6.98
CA SER A 41 3.89 -9.77 7.33
C SER A 41 3.74 -10.72 6.13
N LEU A 42 4.14 -10.32 4.94
CA LEU A 42 4.19 -11.20 3.76
C LEU A 42 5.40 -12.14 3.82
N THR A 43 6.47 -11.70 4.50
CA THR A 43 7.68 -12.49 4.73
C THR A 43 7.99 -12.51 6.23
N LYS A 44 8.30 -13.71 6.76
CA LYS A 44 8.67 -13.86 8.15
C LYS A 44 10.10 -13.37 8.37
N LYS A 45 10.29 -12.47 9.36
CA LYS A 45 11.64 -12.03 9.76
C LYS A 45 12.43 -13.14 10.42
N SER A 46 13.77 -13.09 10.31
CA SER A 46 14.69 -14.06 10.97
C SER A 46 15.08 -13.64 12.38
N GLY A 47 14.88 -12.37 12.74
CA GLY A 47 15.20 -11.80 14.04
C GLY A 47 14.87 -10.31 14.08
N GLY A 48 15.07 -9.66 15.22
CA GLY A 48 14.72 -8.28 15.47
C GLY A 48 13.25 -8.08 15.80
N THR A 49 12.84 -6.82 16.00
CA THR A 49 11.47 -6.42 16.32
C THR A 49 10.91 -5.52 15.24
N VAL A 50 9.60 -5.53 15.05
CA VAL A 50 8.86 -4.60 14.20
C VAL A 50 7.66 -4.11 14.97
N GLU A 51 7.57 -2.81 15.17
CA GLU A 51 6.44 -2.16 15.82
C GLU A 51 5.75 -1.21 14.84
N ILE A 52 4.43 -1.19 14.84
CA ILE A 52 3.59 -0.33 14.01
C ILE A 52 2.63 0.40 14.95
N PHE A 53 2.81 1.70 15.13
CA PHE A 53 2.04 2.52 16.08
C PHE A 53 2.00 1.90 17.50
N GLY A 54 3.15 1.42 17.99
CA GLY A 54 3.28 0.81 19.32
C GLY A 54 2.79 -0.63 19.43
N GLU A 55 2.28 -1.22 18.35
CA GLU A 55 1.87 -2.62 18.32
C GLU A 55 2.99 -3.49 17.74
N ASP A 56 3.50 -4.41 18.55
CA ASP A 56 4.48 -5.40 18.10
C ASP A 56 3.85 -6.38 17.11
N LEU A 57 4.49 -6.52 15.95
CA LEU A 57 3.96 -7.30 14.82
C LEU A 57 3.87 -8.80 15.10
N ASP A 58 4.71 -9.34 15.98
CA ASP A 58 4.67 -10.76 16.35
C ASP A 58 3.69 -11.03 17.49
N MET A 59 3.61 -10.11 18.46
CA MET A 59 2.75 -10.26 19.64
C MET A 59 1.30 -9.88 19.32
N HIS A 60 1.08 -8.85 18.54
CA HIS A 60 -0.23 -8.29 18.23
C HIS A 60 -0.47 -8.08 16.73
N PRO A 61 -0.31 -9.13 15.88
CA PRO A 61 -0.32 -8.99 14.42
C PRO A 61 -1.62 -8.41 13.87
N SER A 62 -2.76 -8.73 14.49
CA SER A 62 -4.05 -8.21 14.04
C SER A 62 -4.19 -6.71 14.28
N ARG A 63 -3.72 -6.21 15.46
CA ARG A 63 -3.75 -4.78 15.78
C ARG A 63 -2.78 -4.00 14.91
N ALA A 64 -1.54 -4.47 14.77
CA ALA A 64 -0.55 -3.86 13.89
C ALA A 64 -1.07 -3.72 12.46
N LYS A 65 -1.70 -4.77 11.91
CA LYS A 65 -2.26 -4.77 10.55
C LYS A 65 -3.48 -3.87 10.37
N GLN A 66 -4.23 -3.56 11.42
CA GLN A 66 -5.32 -2.58 11.34
C GLN A 66 -4.83 -1.17 11.01
N HIS A 67 -3.59 -0.86 11.38
CA HIS A 67 -2.98 0.43 11.06
C HIS A 67 -2.36 0.48 9.66
N LEU A 68 -2.30 -0.64 8.94
CA LEU A 68 -1.46 -0.80 7.77
C LEU A 68 -2.27 -1.01 6.49
N GLY A 69 -2.14 -0.09 5.53
CA GLY A 69 -2.52 -0.28 4.14
C GLY A 69 -1.29 -0.67 3.30
N VAL A 70 -1.41 -1.67 2.43
CA VAL A 70 -0.30 -2.14 1.60
C VAL A 70 -0.69 -2.17 0.13
N VAL A 71 0.13 -1.54 -0.70
CA VAL A 71 0.06 -1.56 -2.15
C VAL A 71 1.31 -2.28 -2.67
N PRO A 72 1.23 -3.59 -2.91
CA PRO A 72 2.37 -4.35 -3.45
C PRO A 72 2.64 -4.00 -4.91
N GLN A 73 3.82 -4.36 -5.39
CA GLN A 73 4.23 -4.16 -6.77
C GLN A 73 3.32 -4.92 -7.75
N GLU A 74 2.93 -6.16 -7.43
CA GLU A 74 2.05 -6.98 -8.25
C GLU A 74 0.57 -6.79 -7.93
N PHE A 75 -0.30 -6.92 -8.93
CA PHE A 75 -1.75 -6.85 -8.75
C PHE A 75 -2.27 -8.13 -8.11
N ASN A 76 -2.90 -8.03 -6.94
CA ASN A 76 -3.35 -9.16 -6.12
C ASN A 76 -4.84 -9.09 -5.75
N PHE A 77 -5.70 -8.76 -6.70
CA PHE A 77 -7.16 -8.76 -6.57
C PHE A 77 -7.81 -9.71 -7.59
N GLY A 78 -9.08 -10.04 -7.36
CA GLY A 78 -9.86 -10.90 -8.26
C GLY A 78 -10.04 -10.27 -9.64
N HIS A 79 -9.48 -10.89 -10.66
CA HIS A 79 -9.49 -10.36 -12.02
C HIS A 79 -10.90 -10.24 -12.62
N PHE A 80 -11.83 -11.09 -12.19
CA PHE A 80 -13.22 -11.14 -12.69
C PHE A 80 -14.20 -10.33 -11.83
N GLU A 81 -13.75 -9.80 -10.70
CA GLU A 81 -14.55 -8.97 -9.82
C GLU A 81 -14.68 -7.55 -10.39
N LYS A 82 -15.80 -6.90 -10.10
CA LYS A 82 -16.01 -5.49 -10.47
C LYS A 82 -15.15 -4.61 -9.58
N THR A 83 -14.70 -3.50 -10.14
CA THR A 83 -13.87 -2.49 -9.46
C THR A 83 -14.47 -2.06 -8.11
N PHE A 84 -15.77 -1.78 -8.07
CA PHE A 84 -16.48 -1.39 -6.84
C PHE A 84 -16.54 -2.53 -5.81
N ASP A 85 -16.87 -3.75 -6.26
CA ASP A 85 -17.03 -4.90 -5.37
C ASP A 85 -15.72 -5.28 -4.67
N ILE A 86 -14.59 -5.12 -5.37
CA ILE A 86 -13.24 -5.32 -4.77
C ILE A 86 -13.03 -4.42 -3.56
N LEU A 87 -13.44 -3.15 -3.65
CA LEU A 87 -13.27 -2.19 -2.54
C LEU A 87 -14.21 -2.52 -1.39
N VAL A 88 -15.47 -2.78 -1.67
CA VAL A 88 -16.48 -3.12 -0.64
C VAL A 88 -16.08 -4.42 0.09
N THR A 89 -15.62 -5.44 -0.66
CA THR A 89 -15.15 -6.70 -0.08
C THR A 89 -13.93 -6.47 0.81
N GLN A 90 -12.98 -5.65 0.37
CA GLN A 90 -11.79 -5.30 1.17
C GLN A 90 -12.18 -4.67 2.51
N ALA A 91 -13.10 -3.72 2.52
CA ALA A 91 -13.59 -3.09 3.74
C ALA A 91 -14.24 -4.11 4.69
N GLY A 92 -14.93 -5.11 4.13
CA GLY A 92 -15.55 -6.20 4.89
C GLY A 92 -14.55 -7.02 5.69
N TYR A 93 -13.33 -7.25 5.18
CA TYR A 93 -12.26 -7.94 5.93
C TYR A 93 -11.81 -7.20 7.19
N TYR A 94 -12.05 -5.88 7.25
CA TYR A 94 -11.77 -5.05 8.43
C TYR A 94 -13.02 -4.77 9.28
N GLY A 95 -14.12 -5.50 9.06
CA GLY A 95 -15.34 -5.36 9.83
C GLY A 95 -16.14 -4.07 9.57
N ILE A 96 -15.87 -3.39 8.47
CA ILE A 96 -16.56 -2.16 8.09
C ILE A 96 -17.95 -2.51 7.52
N SER A 97 -18.99 -1.85 8.01
CA SER A 97 -20.35 -2.09 7.54
C SER A 97 -20.49 -1.77 6.05
N LYS A 98 -21.36 -2.52 5.35
CA LYS A 98 -21.56 -2.37 3.91
C LYS A 98 -21.86 -0.92 3.51
N LYS A 99 -22.72 -0.22 4.24
CA LYS A 99 -23.09 1.17 3.97
C LYS A 99 -21.88 2.10 4.00
N VAL A 100 -21.00 1.96 5.00
CA VAL A 100 -19.77 2.77 5.11
C VAL A 100 -18.76 2.38 4.03
N ALA A 101 -18.66 1.07 3.73
CA ALA A 101 -17.78 0.57 2.68
C ALA A 101 -18.18 1.11 1.30
N GLU A 102 -19.47 1.14 0.97
CA GLU A 102 -19.98 1.69 -0.29
C GLU A 102 -19.68 3.19 -0.41
N GLN A 103 -19.91 3.96 0.65
CA GLN A 103 -19.59 5.40 0.68
C GLN A 103 -18.09 5.68 0.47
N ARG A 104 -17.21 4.91 1.14
CA ARG A 104 -15.76 5.04 0.96
C ARG A 104 -15.30 4.59 -0.43
N ALA A 105 -15.91 3.52 -0.97
CA ALA A 105 -15.59 3.05 -2.31
C ALA A 105 -15.94 4.11 -3.36
N GLU A 106 -17.10 4.77 -3.24
CA GLU A 106 -17.46 5.90 -4.10
C GLU A 106 -16.44 7.03 -3.98
N GLU A 107 -16.16 7.51 -2.76
CA GLU A 107 -15.20 8.59 -2.52
C GLU A 107 -13.82 8.30 -3.13
N TYR A 108 -13.25 7.12 -2.88
CA TYR A 108 -11.92 6.80 -3.39
C TYR A 108 -11.90 6.55 -4.91
N LEU A 109 -12.96 5.98 -5.48
CA LEU A 109 -13.05 5.82 -6.93
C LEU A 109 -13.20 7.16 -7.64
N GLU A 110 -13.92 8.12 -7.06
CA GLU A 110 -14.02 9.49 -7.59
C GLU A 110 -12.67 10.19 -7.52
N LYS A 111 -12.04 10.24 -6.35
CA LYS A 111 -10.73 10.86 -6.14
C LYS A 111 -9.64 10.32 -7.06
N LEU A 112 -9.68 9.03 -7.33
CA LEU A 112 -8.69 8.36 -8.19
C LEU A 112 -9.14 8.27 -9.67
N GLY A 113 -10.24 8.94 -10.06
CA GLY A 113 -10.71 8.97 -11.45
C GLY A 113 -11.11 7.60 -11.99
N LEU A 114 -11.71 6.75 -11.15
CA LEU A 114 -12.15 5.40 -11.49
C LEU A 114 -13.66 5.21 -11.36
N TRP A 115 -14.43 6.23 -11.00
CA TRP A 115 -15.87 6.10 -10.77
C TRP A 115 -16.62 5.56 -11.98
N ASP A 116 -16.27 6.03 -13.19
CA ASP A 116 -16.86 5.55 -14.44
C ASP A 116 -16.57 4.08 -14.72
N LYS A 117 -15.57 3.52 -14.05
CA LYS A 117 -15.15 2.11 -14.16
C LYS A 117 -15.65 1.24 -13.02
N ARG A 118 -16.49 1.75 -12.11
CA ARG A 118 -16.96 1.03 -10.93
C ARG A 118 -17.62 -0.33 -11.21
N ALA A 119 -18.33 -0.45 -12.34
CA ALA A 119 -19.01 -1.67 -12.77
C ALA A 119 -18.16 -2.56 -13.72
N VAL A 120 -16.95 -2.10 -14.08
CA VAL A 120 -16.06 -2.82 -14.99
C VAL A 120 -15.27 -3.87 -14.22
N GLN A 121 -15.07 -5.06 -14.81
CA GLN A 121 -14.22 -6.10 -14.23
C GLN A 121 -12.76 -5.63 -14.20
N ALA A 122 -12.05 -5.93 -13.11
CA ALA A 122 -10.68 -5.46 -12.91
C ALA A 122 -9.69 -5.89 -14.00
N ARG A 123 -9.92 -7.04 -14.65
CA ARG A 123 -9.11 -7.48 -15.80
C ARG A 123 -9.14 -6.52 -16.99
N MET A 124 -10.24 -5.77 -17.14
CA MET A 124 -10.45 -4.83 -18.26
C MET A 124 -9.82 -3.46 -18.02
N LEU A 125 -9.30 -3.22 -16.82
CA LEU A 125 -8.62 -1.97 -16.48
C LEU A 125 -7.20 -1.94 -17.08
N SER A 126 -6.73 -0.75 -17.47
CA SER A 126 -5.33 -0.53 -17.82
C SER A 126 -4.41 -0.74 -16.60
N GLY A 127 -3.10 -0.86 -16.82
CA GLY A 127 -2.12 -1.01 -15.74
C GLY A 127 -2.20 0.13 -14.73
N GLY A 128 -2.27 1.38 -15.20
CA GLY A 128 -2.41 2.55 -14.35
C GLY A 128 -3.74 2.59 -13.59
N MET A 129 -4.86 2.19 -14.21
CA MET A 129 -6.15 2.05 -13.52
C MET A 129 -6.09 0.98 -12.44
N LYS A 130 -5.45 -0.16 -12.70
CA LYS A 130 -5.24 -1.22 -11.71
C LYS A 130 -4.39 -0.72 -10.52
N ARG A 131 -3.37 0.09 -10.79
CA ARG A 131 -2.53 0.68 -9.74
C ARG A 131 -3.35 1.60 -8.83
N ARG A 132 -4.16 2.49 -9.42
CA ARG A 132 -5.07 3.37 -8.66
C ARG A 132 -6.10 2.57 -7.85
N LEU A 133 -6.65 1.49 -8.40
CA LEU A 133 -7.55 0.59 -7.68
C LEU A 133 -6.87 -0.07 -6.47
N MET A 134 -5.59 -0.46 -6.59
CA MET A 134 -4.80 -0.99 -5.47
C MET A 134 -4.65 0.02 -4.34
N ILE A 135 -4.40 1.28 -4.68
CA ILE A 135 -4.30 2.36 -3.69
C ILE A 135 -5.67 2.57 -3.01
N ALA A 136 -6.76 2.70 -3.79
CA ALA A 136 -8.11 2.80 -3.25
C ALA A 136 -8.40 1.65 -2.28
N ARG A 137 -8.08 0.42 -2.67
CA ARG A 137 -8.28 -0.77 -1.85
C ARG A 137 -7.50 -0.72 -0.54
N ALA A 138 -6.24 -0.28 -0.57
CA ALA A 138 -5.41 -0.17 0.63
C ALA A 138 -5.94 0.88 1.62
N MET A 139 -6.67 1.88 1.14
CA MET A 139 -7.23 2.95 1.95
C MET A 139 -8.61 2.65 2.55
N MET A 140 -9.27 1.55 2.16
CA MET A 140 -10.67 1.27 2.53
C MET A 140 -10.94 1.23 4.05
N HIS A 141 -9.95 0.86 4.85
CA HIS A 141 -10.08 0.79 6.31
C HIS A 141 -9.46 1.99 7.05
N ASN A 142 -9.10 3.05 6.32
CA ASN A 142 -8.43 4.27 6.84
C ASN A 142 -7.16 3.93 7.64
N PRO A 143 -6.16 3.31 7.03
CA PRO A 143 -4.92 2.96 7.70
C PRO A 143 -4.18 4.23 8.17
N LYS A 144 -3.45 4.12 9.28
CA LYS A 144 -2.54 5.18 9.74
C LYS A 144 -1.21 5.17 8.97
N LEU A 145 -0.83 4.02 8.41
CA LEU A 145 0.38 3.83 7.61
C LEU A 145 0.01 3.20 6.27
N LEU A 146 0.38 3.87 5.19
CA LEU A 146 0.28 3.34 3.83
C LEU A 146 1.67 2.99 3.32
N ILE A 147 1.86 1.74 2.92
CA ILE A 147 3.10 1.26 2.31
C ILE A 147 2.87 0.98 0.83
N LEU A 148 3.73 1.52 -0.03
CA LEU A 148 3.66 1.34 -1.48
C LEU A 148 5.00 0.81 -2.01
N ASP A 149 4.95 -0.34 -2.68
CA ASP A 149 6.13 -0.93 -3.32
C ASP A 149 6.16 -0.55 -4.81
N GLU A 150 7.06 0.37 -5.15
CA GLU A 150 7.23 0.94 -6.50
C GLU A 150 5.91 1.41 -7.16
N PRO A 151 5.16 2.33 -6.52
CA PRO A 151 3.79 2.66 -6.94
C PRO A 151 3.69 3.24 -8.34
N THR A 152 4.74 3.88 -8.84
CA THR A 152 4.79 4.62 -10.11
C THR A 152 5.54 3.89 -11.22
N ALA A 153 6.05 2.67 -10.95
CA ALA A 153 6.76 1.89 -11.95
C ALA A 153 5.88 1.60 -13.18
N GLY A 154 6.38 2.00 -14.37
CA GLY A 154 5.66 1.79 -15.63
C GLY A 154 4.39 2.64 -15.82
N VAL A 155 4.24 3.70 -15.05
CA VAL A 155 3.12 4.64 -15.12
C VAL A 155 3.53 5.88 -15.92
N ASP A 156 2.63 6.39 -16.76
CA ASP A 156 2.84 7.63 -17.51
C ASP A 156 2.91 8.87 -16.58
N ILE A 157 3.44 9.98 -17.12
CA ILE A 157 3.74 11.19 -16.33
C ILE A 157 2.48 11.81 -15.71
N GLU A 158 1.37 11.90 -16.46
CA GLU A 158 0.14 12.53 -15.97
C GLU A 158 -0.47 11.70 -14.83
N LEU A 159 -0.50 10.39 -15.02
CA LEU A 159 -0.99 9.47 -14.01
C LEU A 159 -0.10 9.47 -12.76
N ARG A 160 1.22 9.56 -12.96
CA ARG A 160 2.17 9.69 -11.84
C ARG A 160 1.86 10.94 -11.01
N ARG A 161 1.66 12.10 -11.63
CA ARG A 161 1.28 13.34 -10.92
C ARG A 161 0.00 13.17 -10.11
N SER A 162 -1.05 12.66 -10.71
CA SER A 162 -2.33 12.48 -10.00
C SER A 162 -2.22 11.51 -8.81
N MET A 163 -1.34 10.52 -8.90
CA MET A 163 -1.05 9.62 -7.77
C MET A 163 -0.29 10.34 -6.66
N TRP A 164 0.68 11.18 -7.00
CA TRP A 164 1.41 11.99 -6.04
C TRP A 164 0.51 12.98 -5.33
N ASP A 165 -0.35 13.69 -6.06
CA ASP A 165 -1.33 14.63 -5.50
C ASP A 165 -2.23 13.90 -4.48
N PHE A 166 -2.71 12.70 -4.82
CA PHE A 166 -3.51 11.89 -3.90
C PHE A 166 -2.73 11.46 -2.65
N LEU A 167 -1.49 10.99 -2.81
CA LEU A 167 -0.66 10.54 -1.68
C LEU A 167 -0.31 11.72 -0.76
N THR A 168 0.01 12.89 -1.33
CA THR A 168 0.25 14.12 -0.58
C THR A 168 -0.98 14.54 0.21
N GLU A 169 -2.17 14.54 -0.42
CA GLU A 169 -3.44 14.82 0.28
C GLU A 169 -3.66 13.87 1.47
N MET A 170 -3.36 12.57 1.30
CA MET A 170 -3.51 11.61 2.39
C MET A 170 -2.50 11.83 3.51
N ASN A 171 -1.27 12.19 3.18
CA ASN A 171 -0.24 12.53 4.17
C ASN A 171 -0.60 13.79 4.95
N GLU A 172 -1.05 14.85 4.28
CA GLU A 172 -1.53 16.08 4.93
C GLU A 172 -2.70 15.83 5.89
N LYS A 173 -3.50 14.79 5.64
CA LYS A 173 -4.57 14.33 6.54
C LYS A 173 -4.08 13.44 7.69
N GLY A 174 -2.76 13.24 7.80
CA GLY A 174 -2.11 12.53 8.89
C GLY A 174 -1.80 11.05 8.63
N THR A 175 -1.99 10.55 7.41
CA THR A 175 -1.55 9.20 7.06
C THR A 175 -0.04 9.20 6.86
N SER A 176 0.70 8.39 7.62
CA SER A 176 2.12 8.15 7.36
C SER A 176 2.28 7.35 6.07
N ILE A 177 3.27 7.69 5.26
CA ILE A 177 3.50 7.02 3.97
C ILE A 177 4.93 6.50 3.90
N ILE A 178 5.09 5.23 3.56
CA ILE A 178 6.38 4.63 3.20
C ILE A 178 6.26 4.13 1.77
N LEU A 179 7.13 4.60 0.89
CA LEU A 179 7.21 4.06 -0.45
C LEU A 179 8.62 3.58 -0.80
N THR A 180 8.71 2.61 -1.69
CA THR A 180 9.96 2.26 -2.33
C THR A 180 9.99 2.87 -3.73
N THR A 181 11.13 3.38 -4.11
CA THR A 181 11.38 3.85 -5.47
C THR A 181 12.84 3.64 -5.86
N HIS A 182 13.10 3.63 -7.14
CA HIS A 182 14.44 3.73 -7.72
C HIS A 182 14.66 5.06 -8.47
N TYR A 183 13.64 5.93 -8.47
CA TYR A 183 13.71 7.28 -9.05
C TYR A 183 14.03 8.31 -7.96
N LEU A 184 15.11 9.07 -8.16
CA LEU A 184 15.52 10.15 -7.23
C LEU A 184 14.48 11.26 -7.15
N GLU A 185 13.86 11.60 -8.29
CA GLU A 185 12.83 12.63 -8.40
C GLU A 185 11.57 12.35 -7.55
N GLU A 186 11.40 11.12 -7.08
CA GLU A 186 10.28 10.72 -6.22
C GLU A 186 10.63 10.77 -4.73
N ALA A 187 11.88 11.03 -4.40
CA ALA A 187 12.38 11.08 -3.03
C ALA A 187 12.63 12.52 -2.53
N GLU A 188 12.56 13.51 -3.43
CA GLU A 188 12.64 14.95 -3.14
C GLU A 188 11.26 15.55 -2.91
#